data_3a6e747654af1bacf718e14dc6aaf60e
#
_entry.id   3a6e747654af1bacf718e14dc6aaf60e
#
_cell.length_a   1.000
_cell.length_b   1.000
_cell.length_c   1.000
_cell.angle_alpha   90.00
_cell.angle_beta   90.00
_cell.angle_gamma   90.00
#
_symmetry.space_group_name_H-M   'P 1'
#
loop_
_entity.id
_entity.type
_entity.pdbx_description
1 polymer ?
#
loop_
_entity_poly.entity_id
_entity_poly.type
_entity_poly.pdbx_seq_one_letter_code
_entity_poly.pdbx_strand_id
1 'polypeptide(L)'
;MTKIPFIIGAGHGWCATTPLHLTLSCANKCSHQGLMKEPHFLMNIYDPSVWQWREPWYKRLVSDSMTPKWPHPYGYQSKYGYHNNLEEIEEFYTRSPNLQIYIKYYKRHYERVKHKFKYVHDFSNSNANLPRHFLAKIAPTLKKHFDIKVLKIFRDPTRRLYSEMSQIYQDSKELQNSYSTSKE
;
A
#
# COMPACT_ATOMS: atom_id res chain seq x y z
N MET A 1 22.60 1.19 15.49
CA MET A 1 21.17 0.79 15.41
C MET A 1 20.99 -0.20 14.28
N THR A 2 20.33 -1.31 14.54
CA THR A 2 20.03 -2.32 13.51
C THR A 2 18.98 -1.75 12.55
N LYS A 3 19.23 -1.86 11.25
CA LYS A 3 18.29 -1.39 10.23
C LYS A 3 17.07 -2.31 10.16
N ILE A 4 15.92 -1.74 9.89
CA ILE A 4 14.66 -2.46 9.76
C ILE A 4 14.62 -3.18 8.41
N PRO A 5 14.40 -4.49 8.36
CA PRO A 5 14.23 -5.23 7.11
C PRO A 5 12.96 -4.75 6.38
N PHE A 6 13.13 -4.22 5.17
CA PHE A 6 12.05 -3.56 4.44
C PHE A 6 12.01 -4.00 2.97
N ILE A 7 10.82 -4.31 2.48
CA ILE A 7 10.61 -4.68 1.08
C ILE A 7 9.83 -3.58 0.37
N ILE A 8 10.38 -3.05 -0.72
CA ILE A 8 9.67 -2.16 -1.63
C ILE A 8 9.27 -2.95 -2.87
N GLY A 9 7.98 -3.07 -3.10
CA GLY A 9 7.43 -3.60 -4.33
C GLY A 9 7.43 -2.53 -5.42
N ALA A 10 8.06 -2.81 -6.54
CA ALA A 10 8.16 -1.92 -7.70
C ALA A 10 7.61 -2.61 -8.96
N GLY A 11 6.39 -3.10 -8.89
CA GLY A 11 5.66 -3.67 -10.02
C GLY A 11 4.59 -2.71 -10.51
N HIS A 12 4.44 -2.59 -11.83
CA HIS A 12 3.31 -1.86 -12.40
C HIS A 12 1.98 -2.50 -11.99
N GLY A 13 0.90 -1.74 -12.07
CA GLY A 13 -0.45 -2.28 -11.91
C GLY A 13 -0.67 -3.51 -12.80
N TRP A 14 -1.52 -4.43 -12.35
CA TRP A 14 -1.85 -5.70 -13.04
C TRP A 14 -0.67 -6.65 -13.29
N CYS A 15 0.45 -6.47 -12.59
CA CYS A 15 1.63 -7.35 -12.66
C CYS A 15 1.69 -8.41 -11.55
N ALA A 16 0.55 -8.88 -11.04
CA ALA A 16 0.47 -9.88 -9.97
C ALA A 16 1.11 -9.44 -8.64
N THR A 17 1.14 -8.15 -8.35
CA THR A 17 1.64 -7.63 -7.06
C THR A 17 0.75 -8.08 -5.90
N THR A 18 -0.56 -8.25 -6.12
CA THR A 18 -1.49 -8.72 -5.09
C THR A 18 -1.24 -10.17 -4.69
N PRO A 19 -1.15 -11.17 -5.59
CA PRO A 19 -0.76 -12.53 -5.21
C PRO A 19 0.58 -12.60 -4.49
N LEU A 20 1.60 -11.85 -4.95
CA LEU A 20 2.88 -11.82 -4.28
C LEU A 20 2.77 -11.24 -2.87
N HIS A 21 2.06 -10.12 -2.71
CA HIS A 21 1.79 -9.52 -1.42
C HIS A 21 1.10 -10.50 -0.46
N LEU A 22 0.06 -11.19 -0.94
CA LEU A 22 -0.64 -12.22 -0.14
C LEU A 22 0.29 -13.37 0.24
N THR A 23 1.07 -13.88 -0.70
CA THR A 23 2.05 -14.94 -0.44
C THR A 23 3.05 -14.52 0.64
N LEU A 24 3.61 -13.33 0.55
CA LEU A 24 4.56 -12.82 1.55
C LEU A 24 3.90 -12.59 2.91
N SER A 25 2.65 -12.16 2.93
CA SER A 25 1.91 -11.92 4.18
C SER A 25 1.45 -13.22 4.84
N CYS A 26 1.11 -14.23 4.02
CA CYS A 26 0.65 -15.54 4.50
C CYS A 26 1.79 -16.51 4.82
N ALA A 27 2.89 -16.43 4.06
CA ALA A 27 4.00 -17.36 4.17
C ALA A 27 4.78 -17.13 5.47
N ASN A 28 4.36 -17.83 6.51
CA ASN A 28 5.12 -18.02 7.75
C ASN A 28 5.82 -16.76 8.29
N LYS A 29 5.08 -15.65 8.38
CA LYS A 29 5.60 -14.45 9.04
C LYS A 29 6.69 -13.71 8.25
N CYS A 30 6.69 -13.84 6.92
CA CYS A 30 7.74 -13.26 6.10
C CYS A 30 7.68 -11.74 6.10
N SER A 31 6.52 -11.15 5.84
CA SER A 31 6.39 -9.70 5.67
C SER A 31 5.00 -9.19 6.00
N HIS A 32 4.93 -7.96 6.50
CA HIS A 32 3.69 -7.29 6.84
C HIS A 32 3.54 -5.94 6.14
N GLN A 33 2.34 -5.66 5.64
CA GLN A 33 2.06 -4.54 4.74
C GLN A 33 1.86 -3.18 5.40
N GLY A 34 1.60 -3.11 6.70
CA GLY A 34 1.11 -1.89 7.31
C GLY A 34 -0.39 -1.68 7.11
N LEU A 35 -0.83 -0.43 6.98
CA LEU A 35 -2.25 -0.05 6.89
C LEU A 35 -2.94 -0.59 5.65
N MET A 36 -2.24 -0.60 4.52
CA MET A 36 -2.77 -1.08 3.26
C MET A 36 -1.63 -1.51 2.33
N LYS A 37 -1.99 -2.33 1.35
CA LYS A 37 -1.04 -2.83 0.34
C LYS A 37 -0.40 -1.70 -0.46
N GLU A 38 -1.18 -0.73 -0.90
CA GLU A 38 -0.77 0.34 -1.82
C GLU A 38 -1.01 1.73 -1.22
N PRO A 39 -0.16 2.19 -0.29
CA PRO A 39 -0.33 3.51 0.33
C PRO A 39 -0.02 4.66 -0.64
N HIS A 40 0.68 4.42 -1.75
CA HIS A 40 1.11 5.43 -2.72
C HIS A 40 1.86 6.62 -2.10
N PHE A 41 2.46 6.41 -0.93
CA PHE A 41 3.00 7.49 -0.11
C PHE A 41 4.21 8.17 -0.76
N LEU A 42 5.17 7.39 -1.26
CA LEU A 42 6.37 7.94 -1.91
C LEU A 42 6.02 8.71 -3.19
N MET A 43 5.02 8.22 -3.94
CA MET A 43 4.53 8.93 -5.11
C MET A 43 3.86 10.24 -4.72
N ASN A 44 3.11 10.28 -3.63
CA ASN A 44 2.47 11.51 -3.17
C ASN A 44 3.48 12.56 -2.66
N ILE A 45 4.65 12.13 -2.14
CA ILE A 45 5.76 13.07 -1.84
C ILE A 45 6.31 13.69 -3.12
N TYR A 46 6.41 12.88 -4.18
CA TYR A 46 6.91 13.33 -5.49
C TYR A 46 5.88 14.19 -6.23
N ASP A 47 4.67 13.73 -6.28
CA ASP A 47 3.55 14.38 -6.98
C ASP A 47 2.35 14.53 -6.03
N PRO A 48 2.12 15.73 -5.47
CA PRO A 48 1.00 15.99 -4.56
C PRO A 48 -0.38 15.74 -5.17
N SER A 49 -0.52 15.76 -6.51
CA SER A 49 -1.80 15.50 -7.18
C SER A 49 -2.32 14.07 -6.92
N VAL A 50 -1.43 13.15 -6.58
CA VAL A 50 -1.78 11.77 -6.17
C VAL A 50 -2.69 11.73 -4.96
N TRP A 51 -2.76 12.82 -4.17
CA TRP A 51 -3.69 12.93 -3.05
C TRP A 51 -5.14 12.67 -3.46
N GLN A 52 -5.57 13.15 -4.61
CA GLN A 52 -6.93 12.94 -5.12
C GLN A 52 -7.31 11.45 -5.22
N TRP A 53 -6.34 10.54 -5.42
CA TRP A 53 -6.57 9.10 -5.44
C TRP A 53 -6.50 8.49 -4.03
N ARG A 54 -5.72 9.09 -3.13
CA ARG A 54 -5.54 8.61 -1.76
C ARG A 54 -6.69 9.04 -0.84
N GLU A 55 -7.26 10.20 -1.07
CA GLU A 55 -8.30 10.78 -0.21
C GLU A 55 -9.55 9.89 -0.06
N PRO A 56 -10.10 9.27 -1.12
CA PRO A 56 -11.22 8.33 -0.97
C PRO A 56 -10.85 7.11 -0.10
N TRP A 57 -9.63 6.57 -0.26
CA TRP A 57 -9.15 5.47 0.57
C TRP A 57 -8.96 5.88 2.03
N TYR A 58 -8.43 7.07 2.26
CA TYR A 58 -8.32 7.63 3.60
C TYR A 58 -9.68 7.75 4.28
N LYS A 59 -10.65 8.36 3.60
CA LYS A 59 -12.02 8.51 4.12
C LYS A 59 -12.64 7.16 4.46
N ARG A 60 -12.43 6.16 3.63
CA ARG A 60 -12.90 4.79 3.87
C ARG A 60 -12.21 4.16 5.07
N LEU A 61 -10.89 4.28 5.19
CA LEU A 61 -10.15 3.75 6.35
C LEU A 61 -10.62 4.38 7.66
N VAL A 62 -10.87 5.69 7.67
CA VAL A 62 -11.41 6.38 8.85
C VAL A 62 -12.80 5.87 9.17
N SER A 63 -13.69 5.77 8.19
CA SER A 63 -15.04 5.22 8.35
C SER A 63 -15.00 3.78 8.87
N ASP A 64 -14.18 2.92 8.29
CA ASP A 64 -14.09 1.50 8.65
C ASP A 64 -13.45 1.30 10.04
N SER A 65 -12.57 2.22 10.48
CA SER A 65 -12.00 2.20 11.85
C SER A 65 -13.04 2.50 12.91
N MET A 66 -14.07 3.28 12.56
CA MET A 66 -15.19 3.63 13.45
C MET A 66 -16.32 2.58 13.43
N THR A 67 -16.34 1.69 12.44
CA THR A 67 -17.35 0.63 12.31
C THR A 67 -16.69 -0.71 12.00
N PRO A 68 -16.50 -1.61 13.00
CA PRO A 68 -15.73 -2.86 12.83
C PRO A 68 -16.39 -3.92 11.93
N LYS A 69 -17.22 -3.55 10.97
CA LYS A 69 -18.09 -4.45 10.20
C LYS A 69 -17.51 -4.97 8.87
N TRP A 70 -16.25 -4.70 8.53
CA TRP A 70 -15.74 -5.15 7.23
C TRP A 70 -14.69 -6.25 7.37
N PRO A 71 -15.01 -7.49 6.99
CA PRO A 71 -13.96 -8.37 6.52
C PRO A 71 -13.47 -7.79 5.19
N HIS A 72 -12.29 -7.17 5.20
CA HIS A 72 -11.63 -6.76 3.95
C HIS A 72 -11.65 -7.98 3.00
N PRO A 73 -12.00 -7.84 1.72
CA PRO A 73 -12.07 -8.98 0.78
C PRO A 73 -10.80 -9.81 0.74
N TYR A 74 -9.70 -9.30 1.28
CA TYR A 74 -8.43 -10.00 1.46
C TYR A 74 -8.16 -10.50 2.88
N GLY A 75 -9.16 -10.52 3.77
CA GLY A 75 -9.23 -11.29 5.02
C GLY A 75 -8.17 -11.05 6.11
N TYR A 76 -7.16 -10.26 5.87
CA TYR A 76 -5.94 -10.21 6.67
C TYR A 76 -5.85 -9.08 7.68
N GLN A 77 -6.58 -8.00 7.48
CA GLN A 77 -6.43 -6.81 8.32
C GLN A 77 -7.05 -6.98 9.71
N SER A 78 -8.14 -7.73 9.84
CA SER A 78 -8.80 -7.94 11.12
C SER A 78 -8.11 -8.95 12.03
N LYS A 79 -7.41 -9.96 11.48
CA LYS A 79 -6.82 -11.05 12.26
C LYS A 79 -5.57 -10.65 13.04
N TYR A 80 -4.89 -9.57 12.63
CA TYR A 80 -3.62 -9.15 13.22
C TYR A 80 -3.68 -7.82 13.98
N GLY A 81 -4.90 -7.37 14.31
CA GLY A 81 -5.09 -6.26 15.23
C GLY A 81 -4.48 -4.96 14.71
N TYR A 82 -4.90 -4.49 13.54
CA TYR A 82 -4.68 -3.11 13.16
C TYR A 82 -5.54 -2.19 13.99
N HIS A 83 -5.20 -2.10 15.25
CA HIS A 83 -5.63 -0.98 16.05
C HIS A 83 -4.67 0.16 15.75
N ASN A 84 -4.74 0.66 14.52
CA ASN A 84 -4.19 1.96 14.27
C ASN A 84 -5.11 2.92 15.02
N ASN A 85 -4.55 3.70 15.91
CA ASN A 85 -5.32 4.78 16.43
C ASN A 85 -5.58 5.74 15.25
N LEU A 86 -6.69 6.44 15.28
CA LEU A 86 -7.10 7.36 14.23
C LEU A 86 -5.99 8.38 13.92
N GLU A 87 -5.29 8.87 14.94
CA GLU A 87 -4.17 9.80 14.84
C GLU A 87 -3.04 9.27 13.93
N GLU A 88 -2.71 8.00 14.00
CA GLU A 88 -1.67 7.40 13.14
C GLU A 88 -2.12 7.28 11.68
N ILE A 89 -3.40 7.01 11.46
CA ILE A 89 -4.01 7.01 10.13
C ILE A 89 -3.96 8.43 9.56
N GLU A 90 -4.38 9.42 10.31
CA GLU A 90 -4.40 10.82 9.91
C GLU A 90 -3.00 11.36 9.64
N GLU A 91 -2.03 11.03 10.49
CA GLU A 91 -0.63 11.39 10.28
C GLU A 91 -0.08 10.79 8.98
N PHE A 92 -0.37 9.52 8.71
CA PHE A 92 0.12 8.83 7.52
C PHE A 92 -0.58 9.28 6.23
N TYR A 93 -1.88 9.56 6.30
CA TYR A 93 -2.69 10.00 5.14
C TYR A 93 -2.83 11.53 5.08
N THR A 94 -1.79 12.26 5.42
CA THR A 94 -1.77 13.72 5.31
C THR A 94 -1.72 14.19 3.85
N ARG A 95 -2.28 15.38 3.60
CA ARG A 95 -2.15 16.06 2.28
C ARG A 95 -0.73 16.52 1.99
N SER A 96 0.07 16.73 3.03
CA SER A 96 1.47 17.17 2.91
C SER A 96 2.44 16.12 3.40
N PRO A 97 2.52 14.95 2.72
CA PRO A 97 3.38 13.86 3.13
C PRO A 97 4.85 14.25 3.00
N ASN A 98 5.65 13.75 3.91
CA ASN A 98 7.10 13.88 3.83
C ASN A 98 7.79 12.57 4.24
N LEU A 99 9.08 12.49 3.93
CA LEU A 99 9.84 11.25 4.13
C LEU A 99 9.95 10.86 5.62
N GLN A 100 9.91 11.84 6.55
CA GLN A 100 9.99 11.56 7.97
C GLN A 100 8.72 10.86 8.49
N ILE A 101 7.54 11.27 8.00
CA ILE A 101 6.27 10.60 8.30
C ILE A 101 6.31 9.15 7.82
N TYR A 102 6.79 8.91 6.59
CA TYR A 102 6.94 7.56 6.04
C TYR A 102 7.86 6.68 6.91
N ILE A 103 9.02 7.21 7.26
CA ILE A 103 10.00 6.51 8.10
C ILE A 103 9.43 6.23 9.50
N LYS A 104 8.83 7.23 10.13
CA LYS A 104 8.21 7.12 11.46
C LYS A 104 7.13 6.04 11.49
N TYR A 105 6.25 6.06 10.49
CA TYR A 105 5.19 5.07 10.36
C TYR A 105 5.75 3.64 10.28
N TYR A 106 6.66 3.35 9.33
CA TYR A 106 7.18 2.00 9.17
C TYR A 106 8.08 1.54 10.32
N LYS A 107 8.75 2.46 11.03
CA LYS A 107 9.46 2.13 12.28
C LYS A 107 8.50 1.68 13.36
N ARG A 108 7.46 2.44 13.64
CA ARG A 108 6.41 2.09 14.61
C ARG A 108 5.71 0.78 14.23
N HIS A 109 5.40 0.64 12.95
CA HIS A 109 4.77 -0.56 12.44
C HIS A 109 5.65 -1.80 12.64
N TYR A 110 6.94 -1.72 12.30
CA TYR A 110 7.89 -2.83 12.52
C TYR A 110 7.97 -3.21 13.99
N GLU A 111 8.09 -2.26 14.90
CA GLU A 111 8.13 -2.53 16.33
C GLU A 111 6.92 -3.34 16.83
N ARG A 112 5.74 -3.07 16.28
CA ARG A 112 4.52 -3.82 16.60
C ARG A 112 4.50 -5.25 16.07
N VAL A 113 5.11 -5.48 14.92
CA VAL A 113 4.98 -6.76 14.21
C VAL A 113 6.23 -7.62 14.18
N LYS A 114 7.40 -7.11 14.60
CA LYS A 114 8.71 -7.77 14.53
C LYS A 114 8.78 -9.13 15.25
N HIS A 115 7.95 -9.35 16.27
CA HIS A 115 7.85 -10.63 16.96
C HIS A 115 7.21 -11.73 16.11
N LYS A 116 6.54 -11.34 15.02
CA LYS A 116 5.75 -12.22 14.17
C LYS A 116 6.19 -12.20 12.70
N PHE A 117 6.71 -11.06 12.23
CA PHE A 117 7.11 -10.85 10.84
C PHE A 117 8.57 -10.40 10.75
N LYS A 118 9.30 -10.97 9.81
CA LYS A 118 10.70 -10.62 9.56
C LYS A 118 10.86 -9.28 8.85
N TYR A 119 9.92 -8.95 7.98
CA TYR A 119 9.94 -7.74 7.15
C TYR A 119 8.67 -6.92 7.34
N VAL A 120 8.75 -5.64 7.04
CA VAL A 120 7.61 -4.80 6.65
C VAL A 120 7.75 -4.45 5.18
N HIS A 121 6.65 -4.10 4.51
CA HIS A 121 6.70 -3.82 3.09
C HIS A 121 5.71 -2.76 2.62
N ASP A 122 6.04 -2.15 1.46
CA ASP A 122 5.20 -1.25 0.68
C ASP A 122 5.13 -1.76 -0.77
N PHE A 123 3.97 -2.27 -1.18
CA PHE A 123 3.72 -2.78 -2.52
C PHE A 123 2.91 -1.80 -3.38
N SER A 124 3.07 -0.50 -3.18
CA SER A 124 2.45 0.50 -4.05
C SER A 124 2.93 0.34 -5.49
N ASN A 125 2.00 0.11 -6.40
CA ASN A 125 2.31 -0.02 -7.82
C ASN A 125 2.93 1.27 -8.39
N SER A 126 2.58 2.43 -7.84
CA SER A 126 3.17 3.72 -8.20
C SER A 126 4.67 3.82 -7.90
N ASN A 127 5.23 2.97 -7.02
CA ASN A 127 6.67 2.97 -6.75
C ASN A 127 7.49 2.64 -8.01
N ALA A 128 6.91 1.90 -8.97
CA ALA A 128 7.55 1.59 -10.25
C ALA A 128 7.71 2.82 -11.16
N ASN A 129 6.90 3.84 -10.95
CA ASN A 129 6.85 5.06 -11.76
C ASN A 129 7.65 6.23 -11.16
N LEU A 130 8.27 6.02 -10.00
CA LEU A 130 9.07 7.06 -9.36
C LEU A 130 10.31 7.40 -10.21
N PRO A 131 10.53 8.69 -10.53
CA PRO A 131 11.66 9.10 -11.36
C PRO A 131 13.01 8.82 -10.67
N ARG A 132 14.01 8.51 -11.48
CA ARG A 132 15.37 8.20 -11.00
C ARG A 132 15.96 9.29 -10.10
N HIS A 133 15.78 10.56 -10.48
CA HIS A 133 16.31 11.68 -9.71
C HIS A 133 15.68 11.79 -8.32
N PHE A 134 14.37 11.51 -8.22
CA PHE A 134 13.67 11.49 -6.93
C PHE A 134 14.15 10.31 -6.07
N LEU A 135 14.26 9.12 -6.66
CA LEU A 135 14.80 7.95 -5.96
C LEU A 135 16.22 8.19 -5.46
N ALA A 136 17.10 8.81 -6.27
CA ALA A 136 18.45 9.17 -5.88
C ALA A 136 18.46 10.14 -4.67
N LYS A 137 17.50 11.07 -4.61
CA LYS A 137 17.35 12.02 -3.50
C LYS A 137 16.94 11.36 -2.19
N ILE A 138 15.97 10.42 -2.23
CA ILE A 138 15.40 9.84 -1.00
C ILE A 138 16.14 8.58 -0.51
N ALA A 139 16.79 7.84 -1.41
CA ALA A 139 17.42 6.56 -1.08
C ALA A 139 18.48 6.65 0.03
N PRO A 140 19.36 7.65 0.09
CA PRO A 140 20.34 7.78 1.17
C PRO A 140 19.67 7.88 2.55
N THR A 141 18.57 8.64 2.63
CA THR A 141 17.82 8.80 3.89
C THR A 141 17.11 7.52 4.27
N LEU A 142 16.43 6.86 3.34
CA LEU A 142 15.78 5.58 3.61
C LEU A 142 16.76 4.50 4.06
N LYS A 143 17.91 4.39 3.40
CA LYS A 143 18.98 3.42 3.73
C LYS A 143 19.62 3.63 5.11
N LYS A 144 19.48 4.80 5.73
CA LYS A 144 19.91 5.00 7.13
C LYS A 144 19.04 4.22 8.11
N HIS A 145 17.76 4.00 7.79
CA HIS A 145 16.76 3.41 8.67
C HIS A 145 16.41 1.98 8.30
N PHE A 146 16.43 1.67 7.00
CA PHE A 146 15.95 0.42 6.45
C PHE A 146 17.04 -0.39 5.73
N ASP A 147 17.01 -1.70 5.90
CA ASP A 147 17.68 -2.67 5.03
C ASP A 147 16.71 -2.99 3.88
N ILE A 148 16.85 -2.25 2.77
CA ILE A 148 15.87 -2.24 1.69
C ILE A 148 16.16 -3.33 0.68
N LYS A 149 15.14 -4.17 0.43
CA LYS A 149 15.06 -5.07 -0.72
C LYS A 149 14.00 -4.57 -1.69
N VAL A 150 14.36 -4.45 -2.97
CA VAL A 150 13.41 -4.06 -4.01
C VAL A 150 12.99 -5.31 -4.75
N LEU A 151 11.68 -5.58 -4.77
CA LEU A 151 11.08 -6.64 -5.58
C LEU A 151 10.40 -6.02 -6.79
N LYS A 152 10.92 -6.32 -7.97
CA LYS A 152 10.33 -5.87 -9.22
C LYS A 152 9.67 -7.05 -9.94
N ILE A 153 8.39 -6.88 -10.26
CA ILE A 153 7.62 -7.90 -10.96
C ILE A 153 7.38 -7.42 -12.38
N PHE A 154 7.68 -8.29 -13.32
CA PHE A 154 7.40 -8.09 -14.73
C PHE A 154 6.32 -9.06 -15.17
N ARG A 155 5.49 -8.62 -16.08
CA ARG A 155 4.48 -9.43 -16.74
C ARG A 155 4.54 -9.13 -18.22
N ASP A 156 4.23 -10.14 -19.03
CA ASP A 156 4.02 -9.97 -20.47
C ASP A 156 3.06 -8.79 -20.72
N PRO A 157 3.43 -7.82 -21.59
CA PRO A 157 2.63 -6.62 -21.81
C PRO A 157 1.20 -6.91 -22.28
N THR A 158 1.02 -7.90 -23.13
CA THR A 158 -0.31 -8.29 -23.65
C THR A 158 -1.19 -8.85 -22.54
N ARG A 159 -0.64 -9.74 -21.72
CA ARG A 159 -1.37 -10.29 -20.55
C ARG A 159 -1.66 -9.23 -19.50
N ARG A 160 -0.77 -8.25 -19.35
CA ARG A 160 -1.00 -7.11 -18.47
C ARG A 160 -2.16 -6.26 -18.96
N LEU A 161 -2.14 -5.89 -20.23
CA LEU A 161 -3.20 -5.09 -20.86
C LEU A 161 -4.56 -5.79 -20.77
N TYR A 162 -4.61 -7.10 -21.05
CA TYR A 162 -5.83 -7.88 -20.92
C TYR A 162 -6.39 -7.83 -19.48
N SER A 163 -5.54 -7.95 -18.47
CA SER A 163 -5.99 -7.88 -17.07
C SER A 163 -6.48 -6.49 -16.69
N GLU A 164 -5.85 -5.44 -17.21
CA GLU A 164 -6.24 -4.04 -17.01
C GLU A 164 -7.62 -3.79 -17.62
N MET A 165 -7.82 -4.18 -18.87
CA MET A 165 -9.10 -4.01 -19.55
C MET A 165 -10.23 -4.82 -18.91
N SER A 166 -9.94 -6.04 -18.44
CA SER A 166 -10.91 -6.86 -17.73
C SER A 166 -11.37 -6.19 -16.44
N GLN A 167 -10.46 -5.56 -15.69
CA GLN A 167 -10.81 -4.82 -14.48
C GLN A 167 -11.66 -3.59 -14.80
N ILE A 168 -11.26 -2.79 -15.78
CA ILE A 168 -12.03 -1.61 -16.22
C ILE A 168 -13.45 -2.01 -16.63
N TYR A 169 -13.59 -3.14 -17.33
CA TYR A 169 -14.90 -3.66 -17.71
C TYR A 169 -15.76 -4.08 -16.51
N GLN A 170 -15.15 -4.73 -15.52
CA GLN A 170 -15.85 -5.10 -14.29
C GLN A 170 -16.28 -3.87 -13.49
N ASP A 171 -15.37 -2.91 -13.30
CA ASP A 171 -15.65 -1.66 -12.58
C ASP A 171 -16.77 -0.87 -13.26
N SER A 172 -16.81 -0.84 -14.60
CA SER A 172 -17.89 -0.19 -15.34
C SER A 172 -19.24 -0.86 -15.17
N LYS A 173 -19.30 -2.19 -15.08
CA LYS A 173 -20.53 -2.94 -14.77
C LYS A 173 -21.04 -2.68 -13.35
N GLU A 174 -20.12 -2.64 -12.37
CA GLU A 174 -20.51 -2.36 -10.99
C GLU A 174 -21.08 -0.94 -10.85
N LEU A 175 -20.49 0.03 -11.56
CA LEU A 175 -21.03 1.39 -11.62
C LEU A 175 -22.43 1.42 -12.25
N GLN A 176 -22.64 0.76 -13.38
CA GLN A 176 -23.96 0.70 -14.01
C GLN A 176 -25.02 0.07 -13.10
N ASN A 177 -24.69 -1.00 -12.39
CA ASN A 177 -25.61 -1.64 -11.46
C ASN A 177 -25.92 -0.76 -10.25
N SER A 178 -24.96 0.02 -9.74
CA SER A 178 -25.20 0.96 -8.64
C SER A 178 -26.13 2.11 -9.01
N TYR A 179 -26.10 2.57 -10.27
CA TYR A 179 -27.02 3.59 -10.77
C TYR A 179 -28.44 3.05 -11.04
N SER A 180 -28.61 1.75 -11.34
CA SER A 180 -29.91 1.15 -11.56
C SER A 180 -30.67 0.88 -10.24
N THR A 181 -29.97 0.51 -9.18
CA THR A 181 -30.57 0.26 -7.85
C THR A 181 -30.91 1.53 -7.06
N SER A 182 -30.38 2.70 -7.44
CA SER A 182 -30.71 3.98 -6.80
C SER A 182 -31.95 4.68 -7.36
N LYS A 183 -32.67 4.04 -8.31
CA LYS A 183 -33.89 4.57 -8.94
C LYS A 183 -35.17 3.83 -8.51
N GLU A 184 -35.07 2.90 -7.63
CA GLU A 184 -36.19 2.27 -6.91
C GLU A 184 -36.32 2.87 -5.48
#